data_a35b92c06ef6f0a61f7fdc8ae56702f3
#
_entry.id   a35b92c06ef6f0a61f7fdc8ae56702f3
#
_cell.length_a   1.000
_cell.length_b   1.000
_cell.length_c   1.000
_cell.angle_alpha   90.00
_cell.angle_beta   90.00
_cell.angle_gamma   90.00
#
_symmetry.space_group_name_H-M   'P 1'
#
loop_
_entity.id
_entity.type
_entity.pdbx_description
1 polymer ?
#
loop_
_entity_poly.entity_id
_entity_poly.type
_entity_poly.pdbx_seq_one_letter_code
_entity_poly.pdbx_strand_id
1 'polypeptide(L)'
;MTRRTLSILAIGLAIFAPILAPTLAQAQRGAEPQPAPAIQGGPAPFDADLMRLSEILGALQYLRALCGANEGQKWRDEMQALLEAEAQTPDRRNRMTANFNRGYRSFQQAYRTCTPAANVAVRRYLDEGAKISREITARYTN
;
A
#
# COMPACT_ATOMS: atom_id res chain seq x y z
N MET A 1 -5.80 -60.83 -9.12
CA MET A 1 -5.94 -61.73 -7.97
C MET A 1 -6.90 -61.08 -7.01
N THR A 2 -8.15 -61.52 -7.08
CA THR A 2 -8.85 -62.34 -6.11
C THR A 2 -8.95 -61.68 -4.70
N ARG A 3 -10.04 -61.49 -4.10
CA ARG A 3 -11.33 -62.18 -3.92
C ARG A 3 -12.24 -61.28 -3.06
N ARG A 4 -13.52 -61.11 -3.36
CA ARG A 4 -14.69 -61.85 -2.80
C ARG A 4 -14.83 -61.59 -1.29
N THR A 5 -15.93 -61.26 -0.75
CA THR A 5 -17.38 -61.52 -0.69
C THR A 5 -17.78 -60.99 0.70
N LEU A 6 -18.94 -60.72 1.14
CA LEU A 6 -20.24 -61.35 1.07
C LEU A 6 -21.28 -60.46 1.76
N SER A 7 -22.47 -60.45 1.27
CA SER A 7 -23.71 -59.94 1.84
C SER A 7 -24.04 -60.50 3.22
N ILE A 8 -24.69 -59.70 4.06
CA ILE A 8 -25.70 -60.20 5.01
C ILE A 8 -26.85 -59.22 5.07
N LEU A 9 -28.02 -59.68 4.59
CA LEU A 9 -29.33 -59.12 4.86
C LEU A 9 -29.69 -59.37 6.34
N ALA A 10 -30.21 -58.34 7.01
CA ALA A 10 -31.01 -58.54 8.19
C ALA A 10 -32.20 -57.59 8.21
N ILE A 11 -33.36 -58.15 8.05
CA ILE A 11 -34.70 -57.59 8.18
C ILE A 11 -34.96 -57.39 9.67
N GLY A 12 -35.41 -56.20 10.08
CA GLY A 12 -35.75 -55.96 11.47
C GLY A 12 -36.63 -54.72 11.70
N LEU A 13 -37.89 -54.90 11.61
CA LEU A 13 -39.01 -54.42 12.43
C LEU A 13 -39.14 -52.91 12.67
N ALA A 14 -40.15 -52.33 12.08
CA ALA A 14 -40.69 -50.99 12.28
C ALA A 14 -41.21 -50.84 13.74
N ILE A 15 -40.67 -49.89 14.48
CA ILE A 15 -41.29 -49.33 15.65
C ILE A 15 -41.61 -47.86 15.43
N PHE A 16 -42.93 -47.60 15.29
CA PHE A 16 -43.49 -46.28 15.23
C PHE A 16 -43.39 -45.61 16.60
N ALA A 17 -42.49 -44.65 16.76
CA ALA A 17 -42.45 -43.75 17.91
C ALA A 17 -42.94 -42.37 17.51
N PRO A 18 -43.82 -41.72 18.27
CA PRO A 18 -44.26 -40.35 17.97
C PRO A 18 -43.10 -39.39 18.18
N ILE A 19 -42.74 -38.67 17.13
CA ILE A 19 -41.72 -37.63 17.18
C ILE A 19 -42.36 -36.42 17.87
N LEU A 20 -42.03 -36.21 19.12
CA LEU A 20 -42.15 -34.92 19.78
C LEU A 20 -41.13 -33.99 19.09
N ALA A 21 -41.62 -33.06 18.30
CA ALA A 21 -40.79 -32.03 17.70
C ALA A 21 -40.26 -31.11 18.83
N PRO A 22 -38.96 -30.99 19.05
CA PRO A 22 -38.46 -29.89 19.87
C PRO A 22 -38.60 -28.62 19.05
N THR A 23 -39.40 -27.66 19.53
CA THR A 23 -39.41 -26.27 19.10
C THR A 23 -37.98 -25.75 19.26
N LEU A 24 -37.24 -25.64 18.17
CA LEU A 24 -36.02 -24.91 18.14
C LEU A 24 -36.30 -23.43 18.43
N ALA A 25 -36.16 -23.05 19.69
CA ALA A 25 -35.95 -21.67 20.05
C ALA A 25 -34.69 -21.23 19.35
N GLN A 26 -34.83 -20.57 18.20
CA GLN A 26 -33.75 -19.82 17.58
C GLN A 26 -33.39 -18.72 18.56
N ALA A 27 -32.36 -18.96 19.37
CA ALA A 27 -31.68 -17.92 20.07
C ALA A 27 -31.22 -16.91 18.99
N GLN A 28 -31.87 -15.77 18.94
CA GLN A 28 -31.39 -14.60 18.23
C GLN A 28 -30.02 -14.30 18.83
N ARG A 29 -28.97 -14.79 18.18
CA ARG A 29 -27.63 -14.28 18.43
C ARG A 29 -27.73 -12.80 18.14
N GLY A 30 -27.70 -12.00 19.22
CA GLY A 30 -27.60 -10.57 19.12
C GLY A 30 -26.51 -10.28 18.08
N ALA A 31 -26.86 -9.52 17.05
CA ALA A 31 -25.90 -9.01 16.10
C ALA A 31 -24.86 -8.26 16.94
N GLU A 32 -23.71 -8.85 17.10
CA GLU A 32 -22.53 -8.17 17.65
C GLU A 32 -22.36 -6.88 16.83
N PRO A 33 -22.27 -5.71 17.46
CA PRO A 33 -22.15 -4.48 16.73
C PRO A 33 -20.93 -4.60 15.82
N GLN A 34 -21.18 -4.75 14.53
CA GLN A 34 -20.12 -4.74 13.55
C GLN A 34 -19.39 -3.40 13.71
N PRO A 35 -18.07 -3.36 13.96
CA PRO A 35 -17.35 -2.11 14.06
C PRO A 35 -17.69 -1.31 12.81
N ALA A 36 -18.22 -0.10 13.02
CA ALA A 36 -18.47 0.81 11.91
C ALA A 36 -17.20 0.85 11.05
N PRO A 37 -17.29 0.77 9.70
CA PRO A 37 -16.11 0.88 8.87
C PRO A 37 -15.40 2.15 9.30
N ALA A 38 -14.15 2.01 9.75
CA ALA A 38 -13.32 3.15 10.09
C ALA A 38 -13.41 4.08 8.89
N ILE A 39 -13.94 5.29 9.09
CA ILE A 39 -13.94 6.34 8.06
C ILE A 39 -12.47 6.48 7.72
N GLN A 40 -12.06 5.88 6.61
CA GLN A 40 -10.72 6.11 6.08
C GLN A 40 -10.72 7.59 5.77
N GLY A 41 -10.03 8.36 6.62
CA GLY A 41 -9.96 9.79 6.48
C GLY A 41 -9.63 10.12 5.04
N GLY A 42 -10.39 11.00 4.41
CA GLY A 42 -10.13 11.45 3.05
C GLY A 42 -8.66 11.87 2.90
N PRO A 43 -8.17 12.11 1.67
CA PRO A 43 -6.79 12.52 1.44
C PRO A 43 -6.45 13.68 2.38
N ALA A 44 -5.34 13.57 3.11
CA ALA A 44 -4.88 14.67 3.94
C ALA A 44 -4.57 15.89 3.07
N PRO A 45 -4.72 17.12 3.56
CA PRO A 45 -4.46 18.34 2.77
C PRO A 45 -3.08 18.39 2.12
N PHE A 46 -2.12 17.65 2.68
CA PHE A 46 -0.74 17.57 2.20
C PHE A 46 -0.44 16.31 1.36
N ASP A 47 -1.44 15.46 1.07
CA ASP A 47 -1.22 14.23 0.27
C ASP A 47 -0.66 14.54 -1.12
N ALA A 48 -1.11 15.62 -1.75
CA ALA A 48 -0.60 16.06 -3.05
C ALA A 48 0.90 16.41 -2.96
N ASP A 49 1.30 17.08 -1.90
CA ASP A 49 2.69 17.47 -1.64
C ASP A 49 3.57 16.25 -1.38
N LEU A 50 3.06 15.26 -0.63
CA LEU A 50 3.77 13.98 -0.41
C LEU A 50 3.98 13.21 -1.71
N MET A 51 2.96 13.14 -2.58
CA MET A 51 3.09 12.49 -3.89
C MET A 51 4.11 13.22 -4.76
N ARG A 52 4.11 14.56 -4.74
CA ARG A 52 5.06 15.37 -5.50
C ARG A 52 6.48 15.22 -4.96
N LEU A 53 6.66 15.24 -3.64
CA LEU A 53 7.96 15.02 -3.00
C LEU A 53 8.52 13.64 -3.35
N SER A 54 7.69 12.61 -3.31
CA SER A 54 8.08 11.26 -3.72
C SER A 54 8.57 11.21 -5.18
N GLU A 55 7.88 11.89 -6.09
CA GLU A 55 8.30 11.99 -7.50
C GLU A 55 9.64 12.71 -7.66
N ILE A 56 9.85 13.80 -6.91
CA ILE A 56 11.11 14.54 -6.90
C ILE A 56 12.27 13.66 -6.43
N LEU A 57 12.09 12.90 -5.33
CA LEU A 57 13.11 11.99 -4.82
C LEU A 57 13.48 10.93 -5.87
N GLY A 58 12.52 10.40 -6.60
CA GLY A 58 12.76 9.46 -7.71
C GLY A 58 13.54 10.09 -8.86
N ALA A 59 13.19 11.31 -9.25
CA ALA A 59 13.91 12.07 -10.27
C ALA A 59 15.36 12.35 -9.86
N LEU A 60 15.58 12.78 -8.62
CA LEU A 60 16.92 13.05 -8.06
C LEU A 60 17.75 11.77 -7.97
N GLN A 61 17.16 10.63 -7.59
CA GLN A 61 17.85 9.34 -7.58
C GLN A 61 18.48 9.02 -8.94
N TYR A 62 17.78 9.31 -10.03
CA TYR A 62 18.31 9.08 -11.37
C TYR A 62 19.29 10.16 -11.80
N LEU A 63 18.88 11.42 -11.76
CA LEU A 63 19.64 12.56 -12.31
C LEU A 63 20.97 12.76 -11.59
N ARG A 64 21.01 12.62 -10.27
CA ARG A 64 22.24 12.79 -9.49
C ARG A 64 23.26 11.70 -9.80
N ALA A 65 22.80 10.45 -9.91
CA ALA A 65 23.64 9.34 -10.33
C ALA A 65 24.18 9.55 -11.77
N LEU A 66 23.32 9.99 -12.70
CA LEU A 66 23.66 10.27 -14.08
C LEU A 66 24.73 11.38 -14.19
N CYS A 67 24.64 12.40 -13.35
CA CYS A 67 25.55 13.55 -13.36
C CYS A 67 26.78 13.38 -12.45
N GLY A 68 27.11 12.14 -12.05
CA GLY A 68 28.37 11.83 -11.36
C GLY A 68 28.38 12.19 -9.88
N ALA A 69 27.22 12.48 -9.27
CA ALA A 69 27.16 12.65 -7.83
C ALA A 69 27.33 11.29 -7.14
N ASN A 70 28.31 11.18 -6.25
CA ASN A 70 28.55 9.96 -5.48
C ASN A 70 27.60 9.89 -4.28
N GLU A 71 26.29 9.97 -4.55
CA GLU A 71 25.22 9.95 -3.53
C GLU A 71 24.55 8.58 -3.40
N GLY A 72 24.94 7.61 -4.22
CA GLY A 72 24.56 6.21 -4.12
C GLY A 72 23.08 5.96 -3.83
N GLN A 73 22.77 5.59 -2.59
CA GLN A 73 21.45 5.26 -2.12
C GLN A 73 20.70 6.43 -1.46
N LYS A 74 21.34 7.58 -1.26
CA LYS A 74 20.79 8.71 -0.48
C LYS A 74 19.31 8.98 -0.76
N TRP A 75 18.93 9.15 -2.02
CA TRP A 75 17.56 9.53 -2.39
C TRP A 75 16.55 8.39 -2.19
N ARG A 76 17.00 7.15 -2.19
CA ARG A 76 16.19 6.00 -1.78
C ARG A 76 16.01 5.94 -0.28
N ASP A 77 17.05 6.23 0.47
CA ASP A 77 17.00 6.26 1.94
C ASP A 77 16.08 7.40 2.41
N GLU A 78 16.14 8.57 1.78
CA GLU A 78 15.19 9.67 2.01
C GLU A 78 13.74 9.27 1.68
N MET A 79 13.53 8.55 0.58
CA MET A 79 12.20 8.03 0.25
C MET A 79 11.72 7.00 1.28
N GLN A 80 12.60 6.13 1.76
CA GLN A 80 12.25 5.15 2.79
C GLN A 80 11.87 5.85 4.10
N ALA A 81 12.66 6.83 4.54
CA ALA A 81 12.34 7.63 5.72
C ALA A 81 10.98 8.35 5.58
N LEU A 82 10.71 8.92 4.40
CA LEU A 82 9.43 9.56 4.10
C LEU A 82 8.25 8.56 4.17
N LEU A 83 8.44 7.34 3.66
CA LEU A 83 7.43 6.27 3.75
C LEU A 83 7.18 5.83 5.19
N GLU A 84 8.21 5.76 6.01
CA GLU A 84 8.09 5.38 7.42
C GLU A 84 7.35 6.44 8.23
N ALA A 85 7.61 7.71 7.95
CA ALA A 85 6.96 8.83 8.64
C ALA A 85 5.51 9.02 8.20
N GLU A 86 5.22 8.96 6.91
CA GLU A 86 3.97 9.48 6.35
C GLU A 86 3.03 8.42 5.78
N ALA A 87 3.53 7.21 5.45
CA ALA A 87 2.71 6.19 4.80
C ALA A 87 1.96 5.32 5.82
N GLN A 88 0.99 5.91 6.51
CA GLN A 88 0.19 5.25 7.55
C GLN A 88 -0.74 4.15 7.01
N THR A 89 -1.06 4.17 5.72
CA THR A 89 -1.92 3.17 5.08
C THR A 89 -1.21 2.52 3.89
N PRO A 90 -1.54 1.25 3.58
CA PRO A 90 -0.99 0.57 2.40
C PRO A 90 -1.26 1.33 1.10
N ASP A 91 -2.43 1.94 0.95
CA ASP A 91 -2.78 2.74 -0.24
C ASP A 91 -1.87 3.96 -0.39
N ARG A 92 -1.67 4.75 0.68
CA ARG A 92 -0.75 5.89 0.65
C ARG A 92 0.67 5.45 0.30
N ARG A 93 1.17 4.37 0.92
CA ARG A 93 2.47 3.78 0.62
C ARG A 93 2.61 3.42 -0.86
N ASN A 94 1.62 2.75 -1.41
CA ASN A 94 1.62 2.36 -2.82
C ASN A 94 1.64 3.58 -3.75
N ARG A 95 0.84 4.61 -3.48
CA ARG A 95 0.81 5.85 -4.27
C ARG A 95 2.14 6.59 -4.20
N MET A 96 2.73 6.74 -3.03
CA MET A 96 4.05 7.38 -2.86
C MET A 96 5.14 6.61 -3.62
N THR A 97 5.18 5.29 -3.49
CA THR A 97 6.14 4.44 -4.21
C THR A 97 5.95 4.53 -5.73
N ALA A 98 4.70 4.56 -6.20
CA ALA A 98 4.40 4.73 -7.63
C ALA A 98 4.90 6.08 -8.17
N ASN A 99 4.76 7.17 -7.39
CA ASN A 99 5.25 8.49 -7.76
C ASN A 99 6.79 8.54 -7.79
N PHE A 100 7.47 7.94 -6.81
CA PHE A 100 8.93 7.80 -6.86
C PHE A 100 9.38 7.09 -8.15
N ASN A 101 8.80 5.94 -8.44
CA ASN A 101 9.12 5.18 -9.64
C ASN A 101 8.81 5.95 -10.93
N ARG A 102 7.75 6.76 -10.94
CA ARG A 102 7.41 7.63 -12.07
C ARG A 102 8.50 8.68 -12.28
N GLY A 103 8.91 9.39 -11.24
CA GLY A 103 9.97 10.38 -11.31
C GLY A 103 11.28 9.79 -11.84
N TYR A 104 11.70 8.65 -11.30
CA TYR A 104 12.88 7.94 -11.77
C TYR A 104 12.81 7.60 -13.27
N ARG A 105 11.73 6.94 -13.70
CA ARG A 105 11.58 6.47 -15.08
C ARG A 105 11.45 7.60 -16.09
N SER A 106 10.77 8.69 -15.75
CA SER A 106 10.61 9.84 -16.63
C SER A 106 11.95 10.43 -17.05
N PHE A 107 12.87 10.57 -16.08
CA PHE A 107 14.20 11.08 -16.36
C PHE A 107 15.12 10.03 -17.00
N GLN A 108 14.98 8.77 -16.64
CA GLN A 108 15.70 7.67 -17.29
C GLN A 108 15.36 7.56 -18.80
N GLN A 109 14.14 7.86 -19.17
CA GLN A 109 13.72 7.88 -20.58
C GLN A 109 14.21 9.13 -21.33
N ALA A 110 14.21 10.28 -20.65
CA ALA A 110 14.56 11.56 -21.24
C ALA A 110 16.06 11.80 -21.39
N TYR A 111 16.88 11.31 -20.46
CA TYR A 111 18.31 11.59 -20.40
C TYR A 111 19.13 10.31 -20.33
N ARG A 112 20.07 10.15 -21.26
CA ARG A 112 21.05 9.02 -21.28
C ARG A 112 22.44 9.45 -20.81
N THR A 113 22.70 10.76 -20.84
CA THR A 113 23.96 11.36 -20.40
C THR A 113 23.68 12.61 -19.61
N CYS A 114 24.62 13.01 -18.75
CA CYS A 114 24.48 14.27 -18.04
C CYS A 114 24.64 15.45 -19.02
N THR A 115 23.59 16.25 -19.14
CA THR A 115 23.54 17.43 -20.01
C THR A 115 23.38 18.70 -19.16
N PRO A 116 23.62 19.90 -19.71
CA PRO A 116 23.28 21.14 -19.03
C PRO A 116 21.80 21.20 -18.58
N ALA A 117 20.89 20.69 -19.43
CA ALA A 117 19.48 20.60 -19.07
C ALA A 117 19.20 19.64 -17.91
N ALA A 118 19.89 18.50 -17.85
CA ALA A 118 19.81 17.59 -16.70
C ALA A 118 20.28 18.28 -15.41
N ASN A 119 21.37 19.06 -15.44
CA ASN A 119 21.81 19.83 -14.30
C ASN A 119 20.83 20.93 -13.89
N VAL A 120 20.16 21.58 -14.84
CA VAL A 120 19.08 22.53 -14.53
C VAL A 120 17.93 21.82 -13.82
N ALA A 121 17.53 20.64 -14.31
CA ALA A 121 16.50 19.83 -13.67
C ALA A 121 16.88 19.44 -12.24
N VAL A 122 18.15 19.03 -11.98
CA VAL A 122 18.65 18.73 -10.63
C VAL A 122 18.41 19.92 -9.69
N ARG A 123 18.89 21.10 -10.05
CA ARG A 123 18.75 22.31 -9.20
C ARG A 123 17.28 22.61 -8.91
N ARG A 124 16.45 22.63 -9.96
CA ARG A 124 15.02 22.89 -9.82
C ARG A 124 14.33 21.90 -8.85
N TYR A 125 14.66 20.62 -8.97
CA TYR A 125 14.05 19.60 -8.10
C TYR A 125 14.56 19.65 -6.66
N LEU A 126 15.83 20.00 -6.45
CA LEU A 126 16.36 20.25 -5.11
C LEU A 126 15.64 21.44 -4.45
N ASP A 127 15.46 22.54 -5.17
CA ASP A 127 14.78 23.74 -4.64
C ASP A 127 13.29 23.46 -4.36
N GLU A 128 12.61 22.80 -5.28
CA GLU A 128 11.20 22.44 -5.13
C GLU A 128 10.99 21.45 -3.99
N GLY A 129 11.82 20.41 -3.89
CA GLY A 129 11.75 19.41 -2.81
C GLY A 129 11.99 20.04 -1.44
N ALA A 130 12.99 20.91 -1.33
CA ALA A 130 13.26 21.65 -0.09
C ALA A 130 12.09 22.57 0.30
N LYS A 131 11.45 23.22 -0.67
CA LYS A 131 10.27 24.06 -0.43
C LYS A 131 9.11 23.22 0.12
N ILE A 132 8.75 22.12 -0.57
CA ILE A 132 7.65 21.24 -0.18
C ILE A 132 7.89 20.66 1.22
N SER A 133 9.12 20.21 1.51
CA SER A 133 9.45 19.67 2.82
C SER A 133 9.22 20.68 3.94
N ARG A 134 9.63 21.94 3.73
CA ARG A 134 9.37 23.02 4.71
C ARG A 134 7.88 23.31 4.88
N GLU A 135 7.11 23.30 3.80
CA GLU A 135 5.67 23.57 3.85
C GLU A 135 4.90 22.47 4.57
N ILE A 136 5.25 21.22 4.35
CA ILE A 136 4.69 20.09 5.10
C ILE A 136 5.04 20.23 6.58
N THR A 137 6.31 20.42 6.92
CA THR A 137 6.76 20.54 8.31
C THR A 137 6.09 21.70 9.05
N ALA A 138 5.95 22.86 8.41
CA ALA A 138 5.31 24.03 9.02
C ALA A 138 3.83 23.79 9.36
N ARG A 139 3.13 22.90 8.65
CA ARG A 139 1.73 22.54 8.93
C ARG A 139 1.58 21.65 10.16
N TYR A 140 2.61 20.92 10.54
CA TYR A 140 2.59 20.04 11.73
C TYR A 140 3.01 20.76 13.02
N THR A 141 3.59 21.97 12.91
CA THR A 141 4.12 22.70 14.05
C THR A 141 3.10 23.68 14.67
N ASN A 142 1.92 23.80 14.09
CA ASN A 142 0.78 24.57 14.56
C ASN A 142 -0.35 23.63 14.99
#